data_2a60caaf3d6517b3ba71627afcfe0a4a
#
_entry.id   2a60caaf3d6517b3ba71627afcfe0a4a
#
_cell.length_a   1.000
_cell.length_b   1.000
_cell.length_c   1.000
_cell.angle_alpha   90.00
_cell.angle_beta   90.00
_cell.angle_gamma   90.00
#
_symmetry.space_group_name_H-M   'P 1'
#
loop_
_entity.id
_entity.type
_entity.pdbx_description
1 polymer ?
#
loop_
_entity_poly.entity_id
_entity_poly.type
_entity_poly.pdbx_seq_one_letter_code
_entity_poly.pdbx_strand_id
1 'polypeptide(L)'
;MLLKVISVFMGSAFFMASQFLIIIILARLGNAEVVGEFGLMLAITGPVYMFFTMQIRNKVTSEESNSSSYIEIVILNVVLATIISLGICFITKASSDVTQLVLVYLLAKNVQLISELVYGILQQQEKLHEVGFSNFIKGISSTLLFFIFYYFTRDILLATLSIGLSWLLTLLIYDISKINMNKKKSIKEYLRLPNDIKKIKYLYRALLPLGIISLLYSLNTNITRYFITYYTDTEKLGYFTALSYLMIAGNTLVGAIGQSFCNRLSRYSNRESKSDFKKLFNKLVIFGVMLGLVSTLLTFYFGEFLLYILFGSDYIEYSSLLTLLMAATIFRYPAEFMGYATIATQTYKNELPQLIFMLIATCICAFLLIPIWGLYGAAVTLLVGSCITAIGRFVIILRVNKANERKVIYETQ
;
A
#
# COMPACT_ATOMS: atom_id res chain seq x y z
N MET A 1 22.33 11.60 7.33
CA MET A 1 21.42 10.47 7.39
C MET A 1 19.95 10.92 7.44
N LEU A 2 19.55 11.83 8.36
CA LEU A 2 18.17 12.28 8.51
C LEU A 2 17.58 12.87 7.22
N LEU A 3 18.29 13.77 6.53
CA LEU A 3 17.85 14.38 5.27
C LEU A 3 17.61 13.34 4.15
N LYS A 4 18.44 12.30 4.07
CA LYS A 4 18.26 11.22 3.08
C LYS A 4 16.97 10.40 3.34
N VAL A 5 16.63 10.15 4.61
CA VAL A 5 15.39 9.46 4.99
C VAL A 5 14.17 10.34 4.72
N ILE A 6 14.26 11.64 5.04
CA ILE A 6 13.19 12.62 4.77
C ILE A 6 12.91 12.69 3.26
N SER A 7 13.94 12.67 2.40
CA SER A 7 13.72 12.75 0.95
C SER A 7 12.98 11.53 0.38
N VAL A 8 13.30 10.31 0.83
CA VAL A 8 12.54 9.10 0.44
C VAL A 8 11.09 9.22 0.88
N PHE A 9 10.91 9.68 2.11
CA PHE A 9 9.60 9.87 2.70
C PHE A 9 8.76 10.87 1.90
N MET A 10 9.30 12.07 1.67
CA MET A 10 8.63 13.13 0.90
C MET A 10 8.30 12.66 -0.52
N GLY A 11 9.24 11.97 -1.20
CA GLY A 11 9.01 11.41 -2.52
C GLY A 11 7.90 10.36 -2.55
N SER A 12 7.87 9.46 -1.57
CA SER A 12 6.82 8.43 -1.48
C SER A 12 5.46 9.01 -1.12
N ALA A 13 5.40 9.98 -0.20
CA ALA A 13 4.18 10.69 0.15
C ALA A 13 3.62 11.46 -1.05
N PHE A 14 4.50 12.14 -1.79
CA PHE A 14 4.13 12.84 -3.01
C PHE A 14 3.61 11.89 -4.09
N PHE A 15 4.27 10.74 -4.30
CA PHE A 15 3.79 9.71 -5.21
C PHE A 15 2.40 9.20 -4.83
N MET A 16 2.12 8.97 -3.55
CA MET A 16 0.80 8.55 -3.10
C MET A 16 -0.25 9.65 -3.25
N ALA A 17 0.11 10.90 -2.99
CA ALA A 17 -0.76 12.05 -3.24
C ALA A 17 -1.10 12.17 -4.74
N SER A 18 -0.14 11.90 -5.63
CA SER A 18 -0.37 11.91 -7.06
C SER A 18 -1.34 10.82 -7.51
N GLN A 19 -1.31 9.63 -6.90
CA GLN A 19 -2.30 8.57 -7.17
C GLN A 19 -3.70 8.98 -6.70
N PHE A 20 -3.80 9.72 -5.60
CA PHE A 20 -5.08 10.28 -5.15
C PHE A 20 -5.60 11.35 -6.13
N LEU A 21 -4.72 12.21 -6.66
CA LEU A 21 -5.08 13.21 -7.67
C LEU A 21 -5.64 12.56 -8.94
N ILE A 22 -5.16 11.38 -9.36
CA ILE A 22 -5.72 10.64 -10.50
C ILE A 22 -7.21 10.30 -10.25
N ILE A 23 -7.55 9.87 -9.04
CA ILE A 23 -8.96 9.60 -8.69
C ILE A 23 -9.81 10.88 -8.73
N ILE A 24 -9.27 12.00 -8.26
CA ILE A 24 -9.95 13.31 -8.34
C ILE A 24 -10.18 13.72 -9.80
N ILE A 25 -9.16 13.55 -10.65
CA ILE A 25 -9.27 13.84 -12.08
C ILE A 25 -10.37 13.00 -12.73
N LEU A 26 -10.40 11.69 -12.44
CA LEU A 26 -11.44 10.80 -12.97
C LEU A 26 -12.83 11.18 -12.47
N ALA A 27 -12.98 11.50 -11.19
CA ALA A 27 -14.27 11.90 -10.62
C ALA A 27 -14.77 13.25 -11.16
N ARG A 28 -13.87 14.20 -11.41
CA ARG A 28 -14.20 15.55 -11.90
C ARG A 28 -14.42 15.64 -13.39
N LEU A 29 -13.65 14.91 -14.17
CA LEU A 29 -13.70 14.97 -15.63
C LEU A 29 -14.51 13.82 -16.26
N GLY A 30 -14.67 12.73 -15.54
CA GLY A 30 -15.44 11.55 -15.93
C GLY A 30 -16.77 11.47 -15.16
N ASN A 31 -17.11 10.26 -14.77
CA ASN A 31 -18.27 9.93 -13.93
C ASN A 31 -17.89 8.87 -12.89
N ALA A 32 -18.83 8.53 -11.99
CA ALA A 32 -18.59 7.54 -10.96
C ALA A 32 -18.32 6.13 -11.52
N GLU A 33 -18.91 5.78 -12.66
CA GLU A 33 -18.71 4.48 -13.31
C GLU A 33 -17.24 4.30 -13.74
N VAL A 34 -16.64 5.30 -14.38
CA VAL A 34 -15.22 5.28 -14.79
C VAL A 34 -14.28 5.18 -13.57
N VAL A 35 -14.63 5.88 -12.47
CA VAL A 35 -13.89 5.72 -11.20
C VAL A 35 -14.04 4.31 -10.65
N GLY A 36 -15.22 3.69 -10.82
CA GLY A 36 -15.48 2.30 -10.43
C GLY A 36 -14.68 1.29 -11.21
N GLU A 37 -14.61 1.42 -12.53
CA GLU A 37 -13.77 0.58 -13.41
C GLU A 37 -12.29 0.69 -13.02
N PHE A 38 -11.80 1.90 -12.81
CA PHE A 38 -10.44 2.14 -12.34
C PHE A 38 -10.21 1.55 -10.95
N GLY A 39 -11.19 1.68 -10.05
CA GLY A 39 -11.19 1.07 -8.72
C GLY A 39 -11.13 -0.46 -8.75
N LEU A 40 -11.88 -1.09 -9.67
CA LEU A 40 -11.87 -2.54 -9.86
C LEU A 40 -10.55 -3.02 -10.46
N MET A 41 -10.01 -2.32 -11.44
CA MET A 41 -8.66 -2.56 -11.97
C MET A 41 -7.61 -2.56 -10.86
N LEU A 42 -7.65 -1.56 -9.96
CA LEU A 42 -6.75 -1.50 -8.80
C LEU A 42 -6.99 -2.64 -7.81
N ALA A 43 -8.24 -3.03 -7.60
CA ALA A 43 -8.58 -4.15 -6.72
C ALA A 43 -8.07 -5.49 -7.26
N ILE A 44 -8.11 -5.72 -8.57
CA ILE A 44 -7.59 -6.94 -9.21
C ILE A 44 -6.06 -6.95 -9.19
N THR A 45 -5.42 -5.87 -9.62
CA THR A 45 -3.96 -5.82 -9.78
C THR A 45 -3.21 -5.65 -8.46
N GLY A 46 -3.82 -4.97 -7.47
CA GLY A 46 -3.20 -4.66 -6.19
C GLY A 46 -2.71 -5.88 -5.41
N PRO A 47 -3.56 -6.87 -5.08
CA PRO A 47 -3.17 -8.07 -4.34
C PRO A 47 -2.13 -8.91 -5.09
N VAL A 48 -2.31 -9.07 -6.41
CA VAL A 48 -1.36 -9.81 -7.25
C VAL A 48 0.01 -9.15 -7.22
N TYR A 49 0.05 -7.83 -7.45
CA TYR A 49 1.27 -7.08 -7.42
C TYR A 49 1.94 -7.14 -6.04
N MET A 50 1.20 -6.93 -4.94
CA MET A 50 1.73 -7.00 -3.57
C MET A 50 2.31 -8.37 -3.24
N PHE A 51 1.71 -9.46 -3.71
CA PHE A 51 2.28 -10.80 -3.56
C PHE A 51 3.62 -10.93 -4.28
N PHE A 52 3.69 -10.52 -5.55
CA PHE A 52 4.87 -10.71 -6.38
C PHE A 52 5.99 -9.70 -6.13
N THR A 53 5.73 -8.60 -5.42
CA THR A 53 6.85 -7.79 -4.90
C THR A 53 7.68 -8.54 -3.89
N MET A 54 7.09 -9.49 -3.13
CA MET A 54 7.77 -10.33 -2.13
C MET A 54 8.72 -9.53 -1.22
N GLN A 55 8.47 -8.22 -1.07
CA GLN A 55 9.35 -7.28 -0.38
C GLN A 55 10.83 -7.35 -0.84
N ILE A 56 11.06 -7.62 -2.13
CA ILE A 56 12.39 -7.79 -2.73
C ILE A 56 13.30 -6.61 -2.39
N ARG A 57 12.78 -5.38 -2.40
CA ARG A 57 13.51 -4.17 -2.03
C ARG A 57 14.18 -4.30 -0.66
N ASN A 58 13.43 -4.71 0.37
CA ASN A 58 13.94 -4.86 1.73
C ASN A 58 15.00 -5.96 1.82
N LYS A 59 14.80 -7.04 1.08
CA LYS A 59 15.73 -8.16 1.07
C LYS A 59 17.05 -7.82 0.39
N VAL A 60 16.99 -7.18 -0.78
CA VAL A 60 18.18 -6.69 -1.51
C VAL A 60 18.97 -5.70 -0.66
N THR A 61 18.29 -4.80 0.06
CA THR A 61 18.96 -3.82 0.93
C THR A 61 19.69 -4.47 2.10
N SER A 62 19.20 -5.59 2.62
CA SER A 62 19.78 -6.29 3.79
C SER A 62 20.88 -7.29 3.46
N GLU A 63 21.03 -7.71 2.20
CA GLU A 63 22.02 -8.70 1.78
C GLU A 63 23.10 -8.07 0.91
N GLU A 64 24.37 -8.22 1.31
CA GLU A 64 25.53 -7.77 0.52
C GLU A 64 25.79 -8.64 -0.73
N SER A 65 25.07 -9.74 -0.91
CA SER A 65 25.31 -10.74 -1.95
C SER A 65 24.53 -10.48 -3.24
N ASN A 66 25.16 -10.78 -4.35
CA ASN A 66 24.71 -10.83 -5.76
C ASN A 66 23.23 -10.49 -6.07
N SER A 67 22.98 -9.23 -6.38
CA SER A 67 21.69 -8.71 -6.87
C SER A 67 21.19 -9.43 -8.16
N SER A 68 22.08 -10.08 -8.92
CA SER A 68 21.74 -10.79 -10.17
C SER A 68 20.70 -11.89 -9.98
N SER A 69 20.74 -12.65 -8.90
CA SER A 69 19.76 -13.71 -8.63
C SER A 69 18.33 -13.19 -8.38
N TYR A 70 18.21 -11.93 -7.97
CA TYR A 70 16.90 -11.29 -7.77
C TYR A 70 16.27 -10.83 -9.08
N ILE A 71 17.06 -10.59 -10.13
CA ILE A 71 16.54 -10.19 -11.46
C ILE A 71 15.70 -11.33 -12.06
N GLU A 72 16.17 -12.58 -11.96
CA GLU A 72 15.43 -13.74 -12.44
C GLU A 72 14.10 -13.91 -11.70
N ILE A 73 14.11 -13.70 -10.38
CA ILE A 73 12.89 -13.73 -9.58
C ILE A 73 11.92 -12.64 -10.03
N VAL A 74 12.42 -11.42 -10.30
CA VAL A 74 11.57 -10.32 -10.77
C VAL A 74 10.99 -10.62 -12.15
N ILE A 75 11.79 -11.15 -13.09
CA ILE A 75 11.31 -11.53 -14.42
C ILE A 75 10.22 -12.63 -14.31
N LEU A 76 10.46 -13.66 -13.50
CA LEU A 76 9.47 -14.71 -13.24
C LEU A 76 8.20 -14.11 -12.63
N ASN A 77 8.33 -13.22 -11.66
CA ASN A 77 7.21 -12.57 -10.98
C ASN A 77 6.40 -11.67 -11.92
N VAL A 78 7.04 -10.96 -12.84
CA VAL A 78 6.38 -10.17 -13.90
C VAL A 78 5.49 -11.07 -14.76
N VAL A 79 6.02 -12.21 -15.23
CA VAL A 79 5.26 -13.18 -16.05
C VAL A 79 4.10 -13.77 -15.25
N LEU A 80 4.37 -14.25 -14.04
CA LEU A 80 3.34 -14.88 -13.20
C LEU A 80 2.25 -13.87 -12.78
N ALA A 81 2.62 -12.65 -12.41
CA ALA A 81 1.67 -11.60 -12.05
C ALA A 81 0.75 -11.26 -13.22
N THR A 82 1.30 -11.17 -14.43
CA THR A 82 0.50 -10.92 -15.64
C THR A 82 -0.47 -12.05 -15.90
N ILE A 83 -0.02 -13.32 -15.91
CA ILE A 83 -0.88 -14.49 -16.14
C ILE A 83 -1.99 -14.58 -15.09
N ILE A 84 -1.65 -14.41 -13.81
CA ILE A 84 -2.64 -14.53 -12.73
C ILE A 84 -3.66 -13.38 -12.78
N SER A 85 -3.25 -12.16 -13.08
CA SER A 85 -4.18 -11.04 -13.21
C SER A 85 -5.17 -11.25 -14.34
N LEU A 86 -4.71 -11.76 -15.49
CA LEU A 86 -5.59 -12.13 -16.61
C LEU A 86 -6.49 -13.31 -16.26
N GLY A 87 -5.97 -14.30 -15.55
CA GLY A 87 -6.76 -15.43 -15.05
C GLY A 87 -7.89 -14.98 -14.13
N ILE A 88 -7.63 -13.97 -13.26
CA ILE A 88 -8.65 -13.38 -12.39
C ILE A 88 -9.73 -12.68 -13.23
N CYS A 89 -9.37 -11.87 -14.23
CA CYS A 89 -10.34 -11.24 -15.12
C CYS A 89 -11.23 -12.27 -15.81
N PHE A 90 -10.66 -13.37 -16.28
CA PHE A 90 -11.41 -14.46 -16.92
C PHE A 90 -12.37 -15.16 -15.94
N ILE A 91 -11.90 -15.51 -14.74
CA ILE A 91 -12.71 -16.19 -13.72
C ILE A 91 -13.84 -15.28 -13.20
N THR A 92 -13.57 -14.00 -12.98
CA THR A 92 -14.55 -13.03 -12.49
C THR A 92 -15.50 -12.54 -13.57
N LYS A 93 -15.30 -12.97 -14.82
CA LYS A 93 -16.06 -12.49 -15.99
C LYS A 93 -16.10 -10.94 -16.05
N ALA A 94 -14.95 -10.33 -15.75
CA ALA A 94 -14.82 -8.88 -15.82
C ALA A 94 -15.22 -8.38 -17.22
N SER A 95 -15.82 -7.18 -17.29
CA SER A 95 -16.20 -6.58 -18.57
C SER A 95 -14.98 -6.45 -19.50
N SER A 96 -15.21 -6.35 -20.81
CA SER A 96 -14.15 -6.11 -21.79
C SER A 96 -13.31 -4.90 -21.42
N ASP A 97 -13.96 -3.82 -21.00
CA ASP A 97 -13.33 -2.53 -20.68
C ASP A 97 -12.44 -2.63 -19.45
N VAL A 98 -12.92 -3.25 -18.37
CA VAL A 98 -12.10 -3.53 -17.19
C VAL A 98 -10.92 -4.45 -17.52
N THR A 99 -11.12 -5.47 -18.37
CA THR A 99 -10.04 -6.38 -18.78
C THR A 99 -8.96 -5.64 -19.57
N GLN A 100 -9.34 -4.75 -20.49
CA GLN A 100 -8.41 -3.90 -21.23
C GLN A 100 -7.67 -2.93 -20.30
N LEU A 101 -8.38 -2.31 -19.35
CA LEU A 101 -7.76 -1.47 -18.31
C LEU A 101 -6.74 -2.23 -17.48
N VAL A 102 -7.06 -3.43 -17.04
CA VAL A 102 -6.13 -4.30 -16.31
C VAL A 102 -4.90 -4.58 -17.16
N LEU A 103 -5.05 -4.98 -18.43
CA LEU A 103 -3.95 -5.24 -19.35
C LEU A 103 -3.00 -4.05 -19.47
N VAL A 104 -3.55 -2.88 -19.72
CA VAL A 104 -2.77 -1.64 -19.86
C VAL A 104 -2.06 -1.29 -18.54
N TYR A 105 -2.75 -1.41 -17.41
CA TYR A 105 -2.19 -1.08 -16.11
C TYR A 105 -1.14 -2.08 -15.63
N LEU A 106 -1.21 -3.34 -16.08
CA LEU A 106 -0.15 -4.34 -15.81
C LEU A 106 1.21 -3.91 -16.35
N LEU A 107 1.26 -3.15 -17.47
CA LEU A 107 2.52 -2.58 -17.95
C LEU A 107 3.13 -1.66 -16.89
N ALA A 108 2.34 -0.75 -16.32
CA ALA A 108 2.79 0.13 -15.24
C ALA A 108 3.25 -0.66 -14.00
N LYS A 109 2.47 -1.66 -13.60
CA LYS A 109 2.79 -2.50 -12.44
C LYS A 109 4.04 -3.35 -12.63
N ASN A 110 4.27 -3.87 -13.82
CA ASN A 110 5.49 -4.61 -14.15
C ASN A 110 6.73 -3.70 -14.13
N VAL A 111 6.62 -2.48 -14.65
CA VAL A 111 7.68 -1.47 -14.53
C VAL A 111 7.97 -1.15 -13.05
N GLN A 112 6.94 -1.05 -12.22
CA GLN A 112 7.10 -0.80 -10.78
C GLN A 112 7.79 -1.97 -10.07
N LEU A 113 7.50 -3.24 -10.42
CA LEU A 113 8.22 -4.42 -9.89
C LEU A 113 9.73 -4.33 -10.16
N ILE A 114 10.10 -3.95 -11.39
CA ILE A 114 11.50 -3.76 -11.77
C ILE A 114 12.11 -2.59 -10.97
N SER A 115 11.36 -1.49 -10.81
CA SER A 115 11.81 -0.33 -10.02
C SER A 115 12.07 -0.68 -8.56
N GLU A 116 11.26 -1.55 -7.93
CA GLU A 116 11.50 -1.98 -6.55
C GLU A 116 12.85 -2.70 -6.37
N LEU A 117 13.28 -3.48 -7.36
CA LEU A 117 14.61 -4.08 -7.36
C LEU A 117 15.70 -2.99 -7.46
N VAL A 118 15.54 -2.04 -8.40
CA VAL A 118 16.48 -0.92 -8.58
C VAL A 118 16.56 -0.07 -7.31
N TYR A 119 15.42 0.19 -6.66
CA TYR A 119 15.38 0.90 -5.39
C TYR A 119 16.11 0.16 -4.27
N GLY A 120 16.00 -1.18 -4.23
CA GLY A 120 16.78 -2.00 -3.31
C GLY A 120 18.28 -1.82 -3.50
N ILE A 121 18.76 -1.83 -4.76
CA ILE A 121 20.16 -1.62 -5.12
C ILE A 121 20.61 -0.19 -4.76
N LEU A 122 19.83 0.82 -5.06
CA LEU A 122 20.13 2.22 -4.72
C LEU A 122 20.19 2.43 -3.20
N GLN A 123 19.30 1.79 -2.43
CA GLN A 123 19.34 1.82 -0.97
C GLN A 123 20.57 1.12 -0.40
N GLN A 124 20.98 -0.03 -0.96
CA GLN A 124 22.21 -0.71 -0.60
C GLN A 124 23.45 0.18 -0.84
N GLN A 125 23.41 1.02 -1.91
CA GLN A 125 24.44 2.02 -2.21
C GLN A 125 24.30 3.32 -1.39
N GLU A 126 23.43 3.37 -0.37
CA GLU A 126 23.12 4.56 0.44
C GLU A 126 22.57 5.76 -0.34
N LYS A 127 22.08 5.55 -1.55
CA LYS A 127 21.51 6.57 -2.42
C LYS A 127 19.99 6.75 -2.20
N LEU A 128 19.60 6.86 -0.95
CA LEU A 128 18.19 6.98 -0.55
C LEU A 128 17.49 8.17 -1.20
N HIS A 129 18.19 9.30 -1.38
CA HIS A 129 17.63 10.51 -1.99
C HIS A 129 17.22 10.30 -3.45
N GLU A 130 17.94 9.45 -4.20
CA GLU A 130 17.59 9.14 -5.59
C GLU A 130 16.28 8.37 -5.68
N VAL A 131 16.01 7.49 -4.73
CA VAL A 131 14.71 6.78 -4.65
C VAL A 131 13.56 7.76 -4.37
N GLY A 132 13.76 8.70 -3.46
CA GLY A 132 12.78 9.74 -3.17
C GLY A 132 12.49 10.63 -4.38
N PHE A 133 13.53 11.04 -5.09
CA PHE A 133 13.40 11.87 -6.29
C PHE A 133 12.76 11.12 -7.46
N SER A 134 13.08 9.83 -7.64
CA SER A 134 12.40 8.98 -8.62
C SER A 134 10.89 8.90 -8.38
N ASN A 135 10.47 8.63 -7.14
CA ASN A 135 9.05 8.62 -6.77
C ASN A 135 8.37 9.97 -7.03
N PHE A 136 9.08 11.08 -6.77
CA PHE A 136 8.57 12.41 -7.05
C PHE A 136 8.37 12.64 -8.56
N ILE A 137 9.35 12.28 -9.40
CA ILE A 137 9.23 12.35 -10.86
C ILE A 137 8.07 11.49 -11.34
N LYS A 138 8.00 10.21 -10.93
CA LYS A 138 6.92 9.29 -11.31
C LYS A 138 5.55 9.83 -10.92
N GLY A 139 5.44 10.42 -9.72
CA GLY A 139 4.20 11.03 -9.25
C GLY A 139 3.75 12.18 -10.14
N ILE A 140 4.59 13.19 -10.35
CA ILE A 140 4.25 14.36 -11.17
C ILE A 140 3.98 13.97 -12.61
N SER A 141 4.92 13.27 -13.25
CA SER A 141 4.83 12.98 -14.68
C SER A 141 3.64 12.08 -15.01
N SER A 142 3.36 11.06 -14.18
CA SER A 142 2.18 10.22 -14.40
C SER A 142 0.87 10.97 -14.23
N THR A 143 0.76 11.84 -13.21
CA THR A 143 -0.47 12.61 -13.00
C THR A 143 -0.69 13.65 -14.09
N LEU A 144 0.37 14.36 -14.51
CA LEU A 144 0.28 15.36 -15.59
C LEU A 144 -0.09 14.70 -16.92
N LEU A 145 0.59 13.61 -17.29
CA LEU A 145 0.28 12.90 -18.53
C LEU A 145 -1.12 12.29 -18.47
N PHE A 146 -1.51 11.69 -17.35
CA PHE A 146 -2.85 11.17 -17.16
C PHE A 146 -3.90 12.27 -17.35
N PHE A 147 -3.72 13.44 -16.71
CA PHE A 147 -4.63 14.58 -16.86
C PHE A 147 -4.71 15.04 -18.31
N ILE A 148 -3.57 15.23 -18.99
CA ILE A 148 -3.53 15.69 -20.40
C ILE A 148 -4.26 14.69 -21.29
N PHE A 149 -3.90 13.41 -21.24
CA PHE A 149 -4.54 12.41 -22.10
C PHE A 149 -6.04 12.29 -21.80
N TYR A 150 -6.43 12.21 -20.52
CA TYR A 150 -7.82 12.08 -20.17
C TYR A 150 -8.64 13.33 -20.50
N TYR A 151 -8.09 14.52 -20.36
CA TYR A 151 -8.76 15.78 -20.68
C TYR A 151 -9.07 15.88 -22.18
N PHE A 152 -8.14 15.52 -23.05
CA PHE A 152 -8.31 15.65 -24.49
C PHE A 152 -9.02 14.47 -25.15
N THR A 153 -8.81 13.25 -24.69
CA THR A 153 -9.35 12.05 -25.33
C THR A 153 -10.61 11.51 -24.68
N ARG A 154 -10.84 11.81 -23.40
CA ARG A 154 -11.87 11.19 -22.57
C ARG A 154 -11.80 9.67 -22.52
N ASP A 155 -10.66 9.11 -22.91
CA ASP A 155 -10.40 7.68 -22.94
C ASP A 155 -9.52 7.29 -21.74
N ILE A 156 -10.08 6.48 -20.84
CA ILE A 156 -9.38 6.00 -19.65
C ILE A 156 -8.25 5.03 -19.97
N LEU A 157 -8.34 4.29 -21.10
CA LEU A 157 -7.28 3.35 -21.52
C LEU A 157 -6.02 4.12 -21.90
N LEU A 158 -6.14 5.15 -22.73
CA LEU A 158 -5.02 6.00 -23.15
C LEU A 158 -4.42 6.74 -21.95
N ALA A 159 -5.28 7.27 -21.06
CA ALA A 159 -4.83 7.92 -19.85
C ALA A 159 -4.07 6.94 -18.93
N THR A 160 -4.56 5.72 -18.75
CA THR A 160 -3.89 4.70 -17.95
C THR A 160 -2.57 4.22 -18.58
N LEU A 161 -2.52 4.12 -19.90
CA LEU A 161 -1.28 3.81 -20.64
C LEU A 161 -0.20 4.86 -20.37
N SER A 162 -0.58 6.12 -20.28
CA SER A 162 0.35 7.21 -20.00
C SER A 162 1.05 7.08 -18.64
N ILE A 163 0.39 6.49 -17.62
CA ILE A 163 1.01 6.16 -16.34
C ILE A 163 2.18 5.17 -16.56
N GLY A 164 1.91 4.08 -17.29
CA GLY A 164 2.92 3.06 -17.59
C GLY A 164 4.12 3.61 -18.36
N LEU A 165 3.85 4.44 -19.38
CA LEU A 165 4.90 5.10 -20.18
C LEU A 165 5.73 6.05 -19.31
N SER A 166 5.10 6.86 -18.46
CA SER A 166 5.78 7.77 -17.53
C SER A 166 6.73 7.02 -16.59
N TRP A 167 6.26 5.93 -15.99
CA TRP A 167 7.08 5.13 -15.09
C TRP A 167 8.21 4.40 -15.82
N LEU A 168 7.95 3.93 -17.04
CA LEU A 168 8.98 3.29 -17.89
C LEU A 168 10.08 4.29 -18.25
N LEU A 169 9.72 5.49 -18.70
CA LEU A 169 10.68 6.53 -19.01
C LEU A 169 11.51 6.93 -17.79
N THR A 170 10.89 7.07 -16.62
CA THR A 170 11.60 7.37 -15.39
C THR A 170 12.56 6.24 -15.01
N LEU A 171 12.13 4.97 -15.14
CA LEU A 171 13.00 3.81 -14.90
C LEU A 171 14.23 3.81 -15.82
N LEU A 172 14.03 3.99 -17.13
CA LEU A 172 15.10 3.90 -18.12
C LEU A 172 16.06 5.10 -18.05
N ILE A 173 15.52 6.32 -17.96
CA ILE A 173 16.32 7.55 -18.06
C ILE A 173 16.95 7.88 -16.69
N TYR A 174 16.20 7.73 -15.60
CA TYR A 174 16.64 8.16 -14.28
C TYR A 174 17.13 7.01 -13.40
N ASP A 175 16.27 6.03 -13.08
CA ASP A 175 16.57 5.02 -12.06
C ASP A 175 17.80 4.19 -12.40
N ILE A 176 17.89 3.70 -13.65
CA ILE A 176 19.01 2.87 -14.11
C ILE A 176 20.31 3.68 -14.18
N SER A 177 20.24 4.96 -14.61
CA SER A 177 21.43 5.82 -14.71
C SER A 177 22.08 6.12 -13.35
N LYS A 178 21.30 6.03 -12.25
CA LYS A 178 21.77 6.32 -10.90
C LYS A 178 22.46 5.14 -10.21
N ILE A 179 22.36 3.94 -10.77
CA ILE A 179 23.10 2.78 -10.27
C ILE A 179 24.60 3.02 -10.54
N ASN A 180 25.40 3.18 -9.48
CA ASN A 180 26.86 3.22 -9.64
C ASN A 180 27.35 1.83 -10.05
N MET A 181 27.82 1.78 -11.27
CA MET A 181 28.58 0.64 -11.75
C MET A 181 30.00 0.78 -11.25
N ASN A 182 30.32 0.10 -10.18
CA ASN A 182 31.70 -0.04 -9.78
C ASN A 182 32.48 -0.63 -10.97
N LYS A 183 33.70 -0.12 -11.24
CA LYS A 183 34.59 -0.57 -12.33
C LYS A 183 34.78 -2.12 -12.40
N LYS A 184 34.36 -2.86 -11.37
CA LYS A 184 34.39 -4.33 -11.27
C LYS A 184 33.11 -5.05 -11.70
N LYS A 185 31.94 -4.36 -11.85
CA LYS A 185 30.69 -5.01 -12.28
C LYS A 185 30.01 -4.18 -13.37
N SER A 186 30.05 -4.70 -14.61
CA SER A 186 29.31 -4.14 -15.75
C SER A 186 27.80 -4.39 -15.58
N ILE A 187 26.93 -3.57 -16.26
CA ILE A 187 25.49 -3.86 -16.41
C ILE A 187 25.28 -5.31 -16.83
N LYS A 188 26.13 -5.83 -17.74
CA LYS A 188 26.07 -7.22 -18.20
C LYS A 188 26.25 -8.23 -17.07
N GLU A 189 26.98 -7.89 -16.02
CA GLU A 189 27.22 -8.78 -14.87
C GLU A 189 26.07 -8.74 -13.86
N TYR A 190 25.40 -7.59 -13.72
CA TYR A 190 24.14 -7.47 -12.99
C TYR A 190 23.00 -8.17 -13.73
N LEU A 191 22.96 -8.11 -15.06
CA LEU A 191 21.98 -8.74 -15.94
C LEU A 191 22.35 -10.19 -16.33
N ARG A 192 23.53 -10.69 -15.92
CA ARG A 192 23.93 -12.06 -16.18
C ARG A 192 23.06 -12.99 -15.34
N LEU A 193 22.17 -13.68 -16.02
CA LEU A 193 21.29 -14.68 -15.41
C LEU A 193 22.17 -15.77 -14.81
N PRO A 194 22.18 -15.99 -13.50
CA PRO A 194 22.87 -17.14 -12.92
C PRO A 194 22.11 -18.41 -13.28
N ASN A 195 22.75 -19.37 -13.94
CA ASN A 195 22.18 -20.68 -14.30
C ASN A 195 21.97 -21.62 -13.09
N ASP A 196 21.77 -21.07 -11.88
CA ASP A 196 21.62 -21.89 -10.68
C ASP A 196 20.17 -21.94 -10.19
N ILE A 197 19.40 -22.83 -10.77
CA ILE A 197 17.98 -23.09 -10.42
C ILE A 197 17.83 -23.38 -8.91
N LYS A 198 18.83 -24.03 -8.28
CA LYS A 198 18.78 -24.36 -6.83
C LYS A 198 18.78 -23.09 -6.00
N LYS A 199 19.63 -22.12 -6.37
CA LYS A 199 19.72 -20.82 -5.70
C LYS A 199 18.44 -20.00 -5.86
N ILE A 200 17.85 -19.96 -7.06
CA ILE A 200 16.58 -19.30 -7.33
C ILE A 200 15.48 -19.91 -6.46
N LYS A 201 15.37 -21.24 -6.45
CA LYS A 201 14.37 -21.94 -5.62
C LYS A 201 14.54 -21.67 -4.14
N TYR A 202 15.77 -21.60 -3.64
CA TYR A 202 16.06 -21.25 -2.25
C TYR A 202 15.62 -19.84 -1.92
N LEU A 203 15.97 -18.85 -2.75
CA LEU A 203 15.61 -17.44 -2.55
C LEU A 203 14.09 -17.26 -2.66
N TYR A 204 13.45 -17.91 -3.64
CA TYR A 204 12.00 -17.83 -3.81
C TYR A 204 11.26 -18.36 -2.57
N ARG A 205 11.71 -19.48 -2.01
CA ARG A 205 11.15 -20.03 -0.76
C ARG A 205 11.35 -19.10 0.44
N ALA A 206 12.48 -18.39 0.50
CA ALA A 206 12.73 -17.42 1.56
C ALA A 206 11.86 -16.15 1.44
N LEU A 207 11.50 -15.75 0.22
CA LEU A 207 10.68 -14.57 -0.06
C LEU A 207 9.17 -14.85 -0.01
N LEU A 208 8.76 -16.09 -0.26
CA LEU A 208 7.36 -16.48 -0.34
C LEU A 208 6.52 -16.08 0.90
N PRO A 209 6.98 -16.27 2.15
CA PRO A 209 6.23 -15.82 3.33
C PRO A 209 5.98 -14.32 3.35
N LEU A 210 6.94 -13.52 2.88
CA LEU A 210 6.80 -12.06 2.79
C LEU A 210 5.77 -11.67 1.73
N GLY A 211 5.74 -12.39 0.61
CA GLY A 211 4.71 -12.24 -0.42
C GLY A 211 3.32 -12.55 0.12
N ILE A 212 3.16 -13.64 0.89
CA ILE A 212 1.88 -14.02 1.50
C ILE A 212 1.38 -12.94 2.47
N ILE A 213 2.24 -12.40 3.31
CA ILE A 213 1.88 -11.30 4.24
C ILE A 213 1.41 -10.09 3.43
N SER A 214 2.13 -9.69 2.39
CA SER A 214 1.77 -8.56 1.54
C SER A 214 0.44 -8.79 0.80
N LEU A 215 0.19 -10.01 0.33
CA LEU A 215 -1.07 -10.44 -0.26
C LEU A 215 -2.23 -10.26 0.73
N LEU A 216 -2.09 -10.77 1.95
CA LEU A 216 -3.14 -10.68 2.97
C LEU A 216 -3.47 -9.22 3.33
N TYR A 217 -2.46 -8.35 3.44
CA TYR A 217 -2.69 -6.92 3.64
C TYR A 217 -3.48 -6.31 2.48
N SER A 218 -3.12 -6.63 1.24
CA SER A 218 -3.80 -6.10 0.07
C SER A 218 -5.22 -6.65 -0.09
N LEU A 219 -5.44 -7.94 0.18
CA LEU A 219 -6.77 -8.54 0.17
C LEU A 219 -7.69 -7.88 1.21
N ASN A 220 -7.20 -7.69 2.44
CA ASN A 220 -7.97 -7.01 3.50
C ASN A 220 -8.40 -5.59 3.09
N THR A 221 -7.61 -4.91 2.28
CA THR A 221 -7.95 -3.55 1.79
C THR A 221 -8.94 -3.57 0.63
N ASN A 222 -8.93 -4.62 -0.19
CA ASN A 222 -9.71 -4.68 -1.42
C ASN A 222 -10.97 -5.56 -1.31
N ILE A 223 -11.14 -6.33 -0.23
CA ILE A 223 -12.25 -7.27 -0.07
C ILE A 223 -13.62 -6.61 -0.25
N THR A 224 -13.82 -5.44 0.34
CA THR A 224 -15.07 -4.68 0.24
C THR A 224 -15.39 -4.32 -1.21
N ARG A 225 -14.38 -4.00 -2.04
CA ARG A 225 -14.56 -3.65 -3.45
C ARG A 225 -15.07 -4.83 -4.27
N TYR A 226 -14.57 -6.05 -4.00
CA TYR A 226 -15.06 -7.25 -4.68
C TYR A 226 -16.52 -7.53 -4.35
N PHE A 227 -16.90 -7.39 -3.08
CA PHE A 227 -18.29 -7.60 -2.67
C PHE A 227 -19.23 -6.50 -3.17
N ILE A 228 -18.78 -5.23 -3.22
CA ILE A 228 -19.55 -4.15 -3.85
C ILE A 228 -19.79 -4.47 -5.33
N THR A 229 -18.74 -4.84 -6.08
CA THR A 229 -18.89 -5.20 -7.51
C THR A 229 -19.82 -6.39 -7.71
N TYR A 230 -19.83 -7.35 -6.78
CA TYR A 230 -20.65 -8.56 -6.89
C TYR A 230 -22.13 -8.31 -6.57
N TYR A 231 -22.44 -7.48 -5.57
CA TYR A 231 -23.80 -7.27 -5.07
C TYR A 231 -24.45 -5.97 -5.57
N THR A 232 -23.68 -5.06 -6.12
CA THR A 232 -24.18 -3.78 -6.62
C THR A 232 -23.73 -3.53 -8.06
N ASP A 233 -23.36 -2.32 -8.39
CA ASP A 233 -22.92 -1.88 -9.70
C ASP A 233 -21.58 -1.18 -9.67
N THR A 234 -21.01 -0.93 -10.86
CA THR A 234 -19.71 -0.29 -11.03
C THR A 234 -19.73 1.18 -10.58
N GLU A 235 -20.86 1.85 -10.75
CA GLU A 235 -21.06 3.24 -10.33
C GLU A 235 -20.93 3.38 -8.82
N LYS A 236 -21.62 2.53 -8.04
CA LYS A 236 -21.48 2.51 -6.56
C LYS A 236 -20.07 2.17 -6.12
N LEU A 237 -19.39 1.27 -6.84
CA LEU A 237 -17.96 1.03 -6.60
C LEU A 237 -17.16 2.30 -6.80
N GLY A 238 -17.50 3.13 -7.78
CA GLY A 238 -16.85 4.41 -8.06
C GLY A 238 -16.97 5.38 -6.88
N TYR A 239 -18.18 5.59 -6.38
CA TYR A 239 -18.39 6.42 -5.19
C TYR A 239 -17.60 5.90 -4.00
N PHE A 240 -17.69 4.61 -3.71
CA PHE A 240 -16.94 4.01 -2.61
C PHE A 240 -15.43 4.12 -2.79
N THR A 241 -14.93 3.94 -4.01
CA THR A 241 -13.51 4.06 -4.33
C THR A 241 -13.02 5.47 -4.05
N ALA A 242 -13.67 6.50 -4.58
CA ALA A 242 -13.30 7.91 -4.36
C ALA A 242 -13.25 8.27 -2.87
N LEU A 243 -14.31 7.92 -2.12
CA LEU A 243 -14.38 8.21 -0.69
C LEU A 243 -13.32 7.45 0.13
N SER A 244 -13.11 6.16 -0.19
CA SER A 244 -12.12 5.34 0.51
C SER A 244 -10.68 5.81 0.29
N TYR A 245 -10.38 6.48 -0.82
CA TYR A 245 -9.05 7.07 -1.07
C TYR A 245 -8.71 8.22 -0.13
N LEU A 246 -9.70 8.97 0.38
CA LEU A 246 -9.47 9.96 1.45
C LEU A 246 -8.95 9.30 2.72
N MET A 247 -9.52 8.14 3.08
CA MET A 247 -9.02 7.35 4.23
C MET A 247 -7.60 6.82 3.97
N ILE A 248 -7.31 6.36 2.75
CA ILE A 248 -5.97 5.87 2.36
C ILE A 248 -4.94 7.01 2.42
N ALA A 249 -5.28 8.19 1.92
CA ALA A 249 -4.40 9.37 1.98
C ALA A 249 -4.07 9.76 3.43
N GLY A 250 -5.08 9.80 4.30
CA GLY A 250 -4.87 10.05 5.73
C GLY A 250 -4.00 8.98 6.39
N ASN A 251 -4.23 7.69 6.09
CA ASN A 251 -3.42 6.60 6.62
C ASN A 251 -1.95 6.69 6.19
N THR A 252 -1.70 7.16 4.97
CA THR A 252 -0.34 7.39 4.47
C THR A 252 0.40 8.46 5.29
N LEU A 253 -0.27 9.57 5.60
CA LEU A 253 0.30 10.63 6.45
C LEU A 253 0.61 10.10 7.86
N VAL A 254 -0.29 9.34 8.44
CA VAL A 254 -0.10 8.70 9.76
C VAL A 254 1.06 7.70 9.72
N GLY A 255 1.13 6.87 8.67
CA GLY A 255 2.22 5.94 8.44
C GLY A 255 3.59 6.62 8.40
N ALA A 256 3.62 7.74 7.76
CA ALA A 256 4.78 8.63 7.68
C ALA A 256 5.30 9.09 9.03
N ILE A 257 4.39 9.60 9.82
CA ILE A 257 4.71 10.03 11.18
C ILE A 257 5.20 8.80 11.97
N GLY A 258 4.50 7.68 11.89
CA GLY A 258 4.86 6.43 12.58
C GLY A 258 6.27 5.93 12.23
N GLN A 259 6.60 5.96 10.95
CA GLN A 259 7.93 5.58 10.46
C GLN A 259 9.04 6.45 11.07
N SER A 260 8.80 7.75 11.25
CA SER A 260 9.78 8.66 11.85
C SER A 260 10.10 8.32 13.31
N PHE A 261 9.14 7.73 14.04
CA PHE A 261 9.31 7.30 15.43
C PHE A 261 9.80 5.85 15.59
N CYS A 262 9.81 5.04 14.52
CA CYS A 262 10.17 3.62 14.56
C CYS A 262 11.56 3.39 15.17
N ASN A 263 12.58 4.15 14.73
CA ASN A 263 13.94 4.06 15.26
C ASN A 263 14.03 4.44 16.75
N ARG A 264 13.20 5.39 17.20
CA ARG A 264 13.17 5.80 18.61
C ARG A 264 12.52 4.73 19.47
N LEU A 265 11.41 4.14 19.00
CA LEU A 265 10.78 2.99 19.64
C LEU A 265 11.72 1.79 19.74
N SER A 266 12.48 1.49 18.69
CA SER A 266 13.46 0.39 18.67
C SER A 266 14.57 0.62 19.70
N ARG A 267 15.11 1.86 19.80
CA ARG A 267 16.12 2.18 20.82
C ARG A 267 15.62 1.99 22.25
N TYR A 268 14.38 2.41 22.52
CA TYR A 268 13.78 2.24 23.85
C TYR A 268 13.49 0.78 24.17
N SER A 269 13.07 -0.01 23.17
CA SER A 269 12.85 -1.44 23.31
C SER A 269 14.16 -2.20 23.66
N ASN A 270 15.30 -1.84 22.99
CA ASN A 270 16.58 -2.51 23.14
C ASN A 270 17.39 -2.05 24.36
N ARG A 271 17.14 -0.85 24.91
CA ARG A 271 17.91 -0.25 26.02
C ARG A 271 17.27 -0.46 27.38
N GLU A 272 16.34 -1.42 27.53
CA GLU A 272 15.63 -1.71 28.77
C GLU A 272 14.85 -0.52 29.37
N SER A 273 14.70 0.59 28.63
CA SER A 273 13.94 1.76 29.03
C SER A 273 12.43 1.55 28.75
N LYS A 274 11.89 0.52 29.44
CA LYS A 274 10.46 0.14 29.29
C LYS A 274 9.49 1.30 29.57
N SER A 275 9.83 2.17 30.52
CA SER A 275 9.02 3.35 30.85
C SER A 275 8.93 4.31 29.68
N ASP A 276 10.04 4.58 29.00
CA ASP A 276 10.09 5.52 27.87
C ASP A 276 9.45 4.93 26.63
N PHE A 277 9.61 3.61 26.38
CA PHE A 277 8.87 2.91 25.33
C PHE A 277 7.37 3.03 25.55
N LYS A 278 6.87 2.70 26.76
CA LYS A 278 5.44 2.78 27.10
C LYS A 278 4.90 4.21 26.98
N LYS A 279 5.65 5.20 27.46
CA LYS A 279 5.26 6.62 27.35
C LYS A 279 5.14 7.06 25.89
N LEU A 280 6.13 6.73 25.03
CA LEU A 280 6.11 7.09 23.62
C LEU A 280 5.01 6.33 22.88
N PHE A 281 4.87 5.02 23.12
CA PHE A 281 3.81 4.20 22.54
C PHE A 281 2.43 4.76 22.85
N ASN A 282 2.12 5.04 24.12
CA ASN A 282 0.83 5.59 24.52
C ASN A 282 0.58 6.98 23.88
N LYS A 283 1.60 7.84 23.81
CA LYS A 283 1.47 9.13 23.13
C LYS A 283 1.10 8.99 21.66
N LEU A 284 1.73 8.05 20.95
CA LEU A 284 1.45 7.80 19.53
C LEU A 284 0.05 7.20 19.33
N VAL A 285 -0.37 6.27 20.19
CA VAL A 285 -1.71 5.68 20.14
C VAL A 285 -2.78 6.74 20.39
N ILE A 286 -2.65 7.55 21.45
CA ILE A 286 -3.58 8.64 21.76
C ILE A 286 -3.61 9.65 20.60
N PHE A 287 -2.46 10.02 20.07
CA PHE A 287 -2.37 10.93 18.93
C PHE A 287 -3.11 10.36 17.70
N GLY A 288 -2.97 9.06 17.42
CA GLY A 288 -3.71 8.39 16.36
C GLY A 288 -5.23 8.43 16.56
N VAL A 289 -5.70 8.16 17.80
CA VAL A 289 -7.13 8.28 18.13
C VAL A 289 -7.62 9.72 17.93
N MET A 290 -6.86 10.72 18.39
CA MET A 290 -7.23 12.12 18.23
C MET A 290 -7.30 12.53 16.76
N LEU A 291 -6.33 12.10 15.93
CA LEU A 291 -6.38 12.35 14.49
C LEU A 291 -7.61 11.70 13.84
N GLY A 292 -7.95 10.47 14.24
CA GLY A 292 -9.15 9.77 13.76
C GLY A 292 -10.44 10.49 14.16
N LEU A 293 -10.53 10.96 15.40
CA LEU A 293 -11.67 11.77 15.87
C LEU A 293 -11.77 13.09 15.11
N VAL A 294 -10.67 13.79 14.95
CA VAL A 294 -10.64 15.06 14.21
C VAL A 294 -11.07 14.84 12.77
N SER A 295 -10.55 13.81 12.08
CA SER A 295 -10.95 13.52 10.70
C SER A 295 -12.45 13.17 10.59
N THR A 296 -12.99 12.43 11.55
CA THR A 296 -14.42 12.11 11.61
C THR A 296 -15.29 13.35 11.86
N LEU A 297 -14.89 14.21 12.79
CA LEU A 297 -15.62 15.45 13.07
C LEU A 297 -15.55 16.42 11.88
N LEU A 298 -14.38 16.55 11.24
CA LEU A 298 -14.24 17.38 10.04
C LEU A 298 -15.16 16.90 8.91
N THR A 299 -15.25 15.60 8.68
CA THR A 299 -16.14 15.07 7.64
C THR A 299 -17.61 15.12 8.04
N PHE A 300 -17.93 15.07 9.32
CA PHE A 300 -19.29 15.25 9.81
C PHE A 300 -19.82 16.68 9.55
N TYR A 301 -19.01 17.70 9.84
CA TYR A 301 -19.44 19.09 9.67
C TYR A 301 -19.18 19.63 8.25
N PHE A 302 -18.14 19.18 7.59
CA PHE A 302 -17.69 19.75 6.30
C PHE A 302 -17.66 18.70 5.18
N GLY A 303 -18.28 17.53 5.38
CA GLY A 303 -18.23 16.42 4.42
C GLY A 303 -18.78 16.80 3.05
N GLU A 304 -19.94 17.47 2.99
CA GLU A 304 -20.55 17.93 1.75
C GLU A 304 -19.63 18.91 1.00
N PHE A 305 -19.10 19.89 1.70
CA PHE A 305 -18.18 20.88 1.13
C PHE A 305 -16.89 20.23 0.61
N LEU A 306 -16.35 19.27 1.37
CA LEU A 306 -15.16 18.53 0.98
C LEU A 306 -15.40 17.70 -0.28
N LEU A 307 -16.53 16.98 -0.33
CA LEU A 307 -16.87 16.16 -1.49
C LEU A 307 -17.15 17.02 -2.72
N TYR A 308 -17.84 18.15 -2.55
CA TYR A 308 -18.08 19.10 -3.63
C TYR A 308 -16.76 19.62 -4.22
N ILE A 309 -15.81 20.04 -3.38
CA ILE A 309 -14.52 20.56 -3.85
C ILE A 309 -13.68 19.47 -4.51
N LEU A 310 -13.62 18.27 -3.95
CA LEU A 310 -12.76 17.22 -4.46
C LEU A 310 -13.35 16.51 -5.67
N PHE A 311 -14.60 16.09 -5.60
CA PHE A 311 -15.19 15.16 -6.56
C PHE A 311 -16.36 15.72 -7.38
N GLY A 312 -17.03 16.78 -6.90
CA GLY A 312 -18.16 17.39 -7.58
C GLY A 312 -19.51 17.16 -6.90
N SER A 313 -20.59 17.69 -7.53
CA SER A 313 -21.96 17.67 -7.00
C SER A 313 -22.48 16.27 -6.71
N ASP A 314 -22.19 15.31 -7.60
CA ASP A 314 -22.75 13.96 -7.58
C ASP A 314 -22.30 13.14 -6.36
N TYR A 315 -21.21 13.57 -5.70
CA TYR A 315 -20.67 12.92 -4.52
C TYR A 315 -21.21 13.47 -3.19
N ILE A 316 -21.92 14.61 -3.21
CA ILE A 316 -22.42 15.30 -1.99
C ILE A 316 -23.36 14.39 -1.19
N GLU A 317 -24.23 13.65 -1.87
CA GLU A 317 -25.18 12.74 -1.26
C GLU A 317 -24.54 11.66 -0.39
N TYR A 318 -23.25 11.35 -0.64
CA TYR A 318 -22.49 10.36 0.10
C TYR A 318 -21.68 10.94 1.28
N SER A 319 -22.00 12.16 1.76
CA SER A 319 -21.31 12.81 2.89
C SER A 319 -21.39 12.01 4.20
N SER A 320 -22.56 11.42 4.47
CA SER A 320 -22.75 10.53 5.64
C SER A 320 -21.96 9.22 5.51
N LEU A 321 -21.84 8.67 4.31
CA LEU A 321 -20.99 7.52 4.02
C LEU A 321 -19.51 7.86 4.25
N LEU A 322 -19.06 9.05 3.81
CA LEU A 322 -17.69 9.53 4.07
C LEU A 322 -17.43 9.63 5.57
N THR A 323 -18.37 10.18 6.34
CA THR A 323 -18.24 10.29 7.80
C THR A 323 -18.10 8.91 8.46
N LEU A 324 -18.88 7.92 8.01
CA LEU A 324 -18.77 6.54 8.51
C LEU A 324 -17.42 5.89 8.14
N LEU A 325 -16.91 6.12 6.93
CA LEU A 325 -15.58 5.68 6.53
C LEU A 325 -14.49 6.33 7.36
N MET A 326 -14.62 7.62 7.67
CA MET A 326 -13.67 8.32 8.53
C MET A 326 -13.76 7.88 10.00
N ALA A 327 -14.93 7.45 10.48
CA ALA A 327 -15.06 6.85 11.81
C ALA A 327 -14.19 5.58 11.95
N ALA A 328 -13.97 4.81 10.88
CA ALA A 328 -13.03 3.69 10.89
C ALA A 328 -11.59 4.12 11.19
N THR A 329 -11.22 5.38 10.88
CA THR A 329 -9.86 5.91 11.14
C THR A 329 -9.56 6.08 12.63
N ILE A 330 -10.58 6.19 13.49
CA ILE A 330 -10.42 6.22 14.96
C ILE A 330 -9.68 4.97 15.46
N PHE A 331 -9.88 3.84 14.78
CA PHE A 331 -9.19 2.59 15.05
C PHE A 331 -8.00 2.36 14.13
N ARG A 332 -8.09 2.79 12.87
CA ARG A 332 -7.06 2.56 11.85
C ARG A 332 -5.77 3.32 12.14
N TYR A 333 -5.86 4.61 12.51
CA TYR A 333 -4.67 5.43 12.74
C TYR A 333 -3.85 5.00 13.96
N PRO A 334 -4.44 4.74 15.13
CA PRO A 334 -3.66 4.16 16.23
C PRO A 334 -3.10 2.79 15.89
N ALA A 335 -3.84 1.94 15.15
CA ALA A 335 -3.34 0.65 14.69
C ALA A 335 -2.10 0.79 13.80
N GLU A 336 -2.01 1.83 12.98
CA GLU A 336 -0.83 2.11 12.16
C GLU A 336 0.40 2.41 13.04
N PHE A 337 0.28 3.25 14.07
CA PHE A 337 1.35 3.49 15.04
C PHE A 337 1.75 2.23 15.80
N MET A 338 0.78 1.38 16.18
CA MET A 338 1.06 0.08 16.80
C MET A 338 1.83 -0.84 15.86
N GLY A 339 1.58 -0.79 14.54
CA GLY A 339 2.34 -1.55 13.54
C GLY A 339 3.83 -1.17 13.52
N TYR A 340 4.16 0.12 13.67
CA TYR A 340 5.57 0.52 13.82
C TYR A 340 6.17 0.08 15.16
N ALA A 341 5.37 -0.04 16.21
CA ALA A 341 5.83 -0.61 17.47
C ALA A 341 6.09 -2.13 17.36
N THR A 342 5.28 -2.90 16.60
CA THR A 342 5.55 -4.33 16.34
C THR A 342 6.80 -4.54 15.50
N ILE A 343 7.09 -3.64 14.56
CA ILE A 343 8.35 -3.63 13.81
C ILE A 343 9.53 -3.33 14.75
N ALA A 344 9.41 -2.30 15.58
CA ALA A 344 10.45 -1.88 16.52
C ALA A 344 10.81 -2.96 17.56
N THR A 345 9.84 -3.77 17.97
CA THR A 345 10.00 -4.91 18.89
C THR A 345 10.27 -6.23 18.18
N GLN A 346 10.40 -6.24 16.85
CA GLN A 346 10.61 -7.44 16.01
C GLN A 346 9.50 -8.51 16.15
N THR A 347 8.29 -8.11 16.52
CA THR A 347 7.14 -9.01 16.75
C THR A 347 6.15 -9.05 15.58
N TYR A 348 6.48 -8.43 14.46
CA TYR A 348 5.63 -8.36 13.25
C TYR A 348 5.22 -9.74 12.71
N LYS A 349 6.02 -10.80 12.97
CA LYS A 349 5.65 -12.19 12.59
C LYS A 349 4.37 -12.66 13.27
N ASN A 350 4.06 -12.12 14.45
CA ASN A 350 2.86 -12.46 15.19
C ASN A 350 1.59 -11.82 14.61
N GLU A 351 1.73 -10.93 13.63
CA GLU A 351 0.59 -10.32 12.93
C GLU A 351 -0.08 -11.27 11.92
N LEU A 352 0.60 -12.33 11.48
CA LEU A 352 0.05 -13.25 10.47
C LEU A 352 -1.28 -13.90 10.88
N PRO A 353 -1.43 -14.51 12.08
CA PRO A 353 -2.72 -15.05 12.52
C PRO A 353 -3.82 -13.99 12.59
N GLN A 354 -3.46 -12.77 13.03
CA GLN A 354 -4.38 -11.64 13.09
C GLN A 354 -4.87 -11.22 11.71
N LEU A 355 -3.97 -11.16 10.69
CA LEU A 355 -4.33 -10.83 9.32
C LEU A 355 -5.29 -11.85 8.70
N ILE A 356 -5.07 -13.13 8.96
CA ILE A 356 -5.96 -14.21 8.51
C ILE A 356 -7.33 -14.07 9.20
N PHE A 357 -7.35 -13.89 10.51
CA PHE A 357 -8.61 -13.68 11.26
C PHE A 357 -9.36 -12.45 10.76
N MET A 358 -8.67 -11.32 10.55
CA MET A 358 -9.24 -10.12 9.99
C MET A 358 -9.86 -10.39 8.61
N LEU A 359 -9.14 -11.09 7.72
CA LEU A 359 -9.64 -11.40 6.38
C LEU A 359 -10.93 -12.23 6.44
N ILE A 360 -10.97 -13.25 7.26
CA ILE A 360 -12.17 -14.09 7.46
C ILE A 360 -13.33 -13.23 7.99
N ALA A 361 -13.09 -12.45 9.04
CA ALA A 361 -14.11 -11.60 9.65
C ALA A 361 -14.64 -10.55 8.67
N THR A 362 -13.75 -9.88 7.90
CA THR A 362 -14.17 -8.89 6.90
C THR A 362 -14.90 -9.53 5.74
N CYS A 363 -14.53 -10.75 5.30
CA CYS A 363 -15.30 -11.50 4.30
C CYS A 363 -16.71 -11.80 4.79
N ILE A 364 -16.86 -12.29 6.03
CA ILE A 364 -18.16 -12.60 6.62
C ILE A 364 -19.01 -11.31 6.74
N CYS A 365 -18.43 -10.23 7.28
CA CYS A 365 -19.13 -8.95 7.39
C CYS A 365 -19.54 -8.41 6.00
N ALA A 366 -18.66 -8.46 5.00
CA ALA A 366 -18.99 -8.00 3.65
C ALA A 366 -20.12 -8.81 3.02
N PHE A 367 -20.07 -10.15 3.18
CA PHE A 367 -21.08 -11.07 2.69
C PHE A 367 -22.47 -10.81 3.30
N LEU A 368 -22.53 -10.48 4.59
CA LEU A 368 -23.78 -10.27 5.30
C LEU A 368 -24.32 -8.83 5.15
N LEU A 369 -23.43 -7.83 5.22
CA LEU A 369 -23.86 -6.43 5.34
C LEU A 369 -24.01 -5.71 4.01
N ILE A 370 -23.20 -6.03 3.01
CA ILE A 370 -23.25 -5.33 1.71
C ILE A 370 -24.55 -5.60 0.95
N PRO A 371 -25.10 -6.82 0.92
CA PRO A 371 -26.40 -7.07 0.28
C PRO A 371 -27.56 -6.28 0.92
N ILE A 372 -27.48 -6.02 2.25
CA ILE A 372 -28.56 -5.37 3.00
C ILE A 372 -28.40 -3.85 3.00
N TRP A 373 -27.18 -3.35 3.24
CA TRP A 373 -26.90 -1.92 3.44
C TRP A 373 -26.05 -1.28 2.32
N GLY A 374 -25.75 -2.00 1.25
CA GLY A 374 -24.96 -1.49 0.13
C GLY A 374 -23.61 -0.91 0.58
N LEU A 375 -23.33 0.34 0.17
CA LEU A 375 -22.09 1.03 0.49
C LEU A 375 -21.88 1.27 1.99
N TYR A 376 -22.95 1.46 2.76
CA TYR A 376 -22.87 1.59 4.22
C TYR A 376 -22.41 0.26 4.86
N GLY A 377 -22.87 -0.88 4.33
CA GLY A 377 -22.39 -2.20 4.75
C GLY A 377 -20.89 -2.37 4.49
N ALA A 378 -20.40 -1.86 3.37
CA ALA A 378 -18.97 -1.85 3.05
C ALA A 378 -18.15 -0.97 4.02
N ALA A 379 -18.66 0.21 4.38
CA ALA A 379 -18.02 1.09 5.35
C ALA A 379 -17.96 0.47 6.75
N VAL A 380 -19.05 -0.17 7.20
CA VAL A 380 -19.07 -0.92 8.46
C VAL A 380 -18.07 -2.09 8.43
N THR A 381 -17.96 -2.80 7.31
CA THR A 381 -16.95 -3.86 7.12
C THR A 381 -15.51 -3.33 7.31
N LEU A 382 -15.19 -2.17 6.74
CA LEU A 382 -13.89 -1.53 6.95
C LEU A 382 -13.67 -1.07 8.40
N LEU A 383 -14.72 -0.59 9.07
CA LEU A 383 -14.67 -0.22 10.47
C LEU A 383 -14.36 -1.46 11.35
N VAL A 384 -15.07 -2.56 11.15
CA VAL A 384 -14.83 -3.85 11.86
C VAL A 384 -13.39 -4.32 11.62
N GLY A 385 -12.91 -4.32 10.38
CA GLY A 385 -11.53 -4.67 10.05
C GLY A 385 -10.50 -3.78 10.76
N SER A 386 -10.77 -2.47 10.86
CA SER A 386 -9.91 -1.53 11.57
C SER A 386 -9.90 -1.80 13.09
N CYS A 387 -11.05 -2.12 13.69
CA CYS A 387 -11.15 -2.52 15.10
C CYS A 387 -10.35 -3.79 15.38
N ILE A 388 -10.49 -4.83 14.54
CA ILE A 388 -9.76 -6.09 14.68
C ILE A 388 -8.25 -5.84 14.60
N THR A 389 -7.82 -4.98 13.68
CA THR A 389 -6.40 -4.62 13.53
C THR A 389 -5.87 -3.90 14.77
N ALA A 390 -6.61 -2.93 15.29
CA ALA A 390 -6.23 -2.19 16.50
C ALA A 390 -6.13 -3.10 17.73
N ILE A 391 -7.15 -3.91 17.97
CA ILE A 391 -7.18 -4.84 19.10
C ILE A 391 -6.06 -5.87 18.98
N GLY A 392 -5.87 -6.48 17.81
CA GLY A 392 -4.86 -7.51 17.60
C GLY A 392 -3.44 -7.00 17.81
N ARG A 393 -3.09 -5.86 17.22
CA ARG A 393 -1.76 -5.23 17.42
C ARG A 393 -1.55 -4.81 18.86
N PHE A 394 -2.57 -4.28 19.52
CA PHE A 394 -2.49 -3.94 20.93
C PHE A 394 -2.21 -5.16 21.81
N VAL A 395 -2.90 -6.28 21.56
CA VAL A 395 -2.66 -7.55 22.28
C VAL A 395 -1.24 -8.08 22.03
N ILE A 396 -0.72 -7.99 20.80
CA ILE A 396 0.64 -8.39 20.47
C ILE A 396 1.65 -7.60 21.32
N ILE A 397 1.53 -6.28 21.38
CA ILE A 397 2.44 -5.42 22.15
C ILE A 397 2.32 -5.69 23.67
N LEU A 398 1.12 -5.92 24.20
CA LEU A 398 0.93 -6.26 25.61
C LEU A 398 1.62 -7.58 25.99
N ARG A 399 1.54 -8.60 25.12
CA ARG A 399 2.21 -9.90 25.34
C ARG A 399 3.74 -9.75 25.39
N VAL A 400 4.30 -8.92 24.52
CA VAL A 400 5.74 -8.62 24.49
C VAL A 400 6.20 -7.96 25.79
N ASN A 401 5.45 -6.96 26.27
CA ASN A 401 5.78 -6.27 27.50
C ASN A 401 5.77 -7.24 28.70
N LYS A 402 4.76 -8.13 28.81
CA LYS A 402 4.69 -9.15 29.86
C LYS A 402 5.81 -10.19 29.78
N ALA A 403 6.20 -10.65 28.57
CA ALA A 403 7.28 -11.61 28.40
C ALA A 403 8.63 -11.03 28.84
N ASN A 404 8.85 -9.74 28.53
CA ASN A 404 10.05 -9.03 28.95
C ASN A 404 10.07 -8.75 30.47
N GLU A 405 8.92 -8.56 31.12
CA GLU A 405 8.85 -8.43 32.58
C GLU A 405 9.22 -9.73 33.30
N ARG A 406 8.80 -10.87 32.76
CA ARG A 406 9.17 -12.19 33.33
C ARG A 406 10.66 -12.49 33.21
N LYS A 407 11.31 -12.15 32.07
CA LYS A 407 12.75 -12.35 31.91
C LYS A 407 13.57 -11.60 32.95
N VAL A 408 13.23 -10.34 33.24
CA VAL A 408 13.94 -9.53 34.24
C VAL A 408 13.79 -10.12 35.66
N ILE A 409 12.62 -10.68 36.00
CA ILE A 409 12.40 -11.32 37.31
C ILE A 409 13.27 -12.60 37.46
N TYR A 410 13.46 -13.37 36.38
CA TYR A 410 14.30 -14.58 36.41
C TYR A 410 15.81 -14.28 36.38
N GLU A 411 16.24 -13.13 35.87
CA GLU A 411 17.64 -12.72 35.87
C GLU A 411 18.06 -12.02 37.18
N THR A 412 17.10 -11.63 38.02
CA THR A 412 17.34 -10.99 39.34
C THR A 412 17.16 -11.96 40.51
N GLN A 413 16.85 -13.22 40.27
CA GLN A 413 16.86 -14.34 41.24
C GLN A 413 18.06 -15.24 40.94
#